data_7d77db866af5e540e82c977ad9e4cd60
#
_entry.id   7d77db866af5e540e82c977ad9e4cd60
#
_cell.length_a   1.000
_cell.length_b   1.000
_cell.length_c   1.000
_cell.angle_alpha   90.00
_cell.angle_beta   90.00
_cell.angle_gamma   90.00
#
_symmetry.space_group_name_H-M   'P 1'
#
loop_
_entity.id
_entity.type
_entity.pdbx_description
1 polymer ?
#
loop_
_entity_poly.entity_id
_entity_poly.type
_entity_poly.pdbx_seq_one_letter_code
_entity_poly.pdbx_strand_id
1 'polypeptide(L)'
;MIKNTPIHPTDLSEGDSNRSAHRRQWQSRHVDGETGRWLERDARCFLHQSLSTPCLNVLVESRDVTLTDLQRRSILDFHGNSAHQVGYAQPRVLAAVKRQLDIMPFCPRRYTNIPAIELAEQLVNITPDPLGKVLFAPGGTSAVGMALKLARMATGNFKTISMWDSFHGASLDAISVGGESLFRAGIGPLMTGCEHVPPADPYRCLWNPGGHCEVCDLKCARYIEYVMDKEGDVAAVIAEPIRCTAVNPPPQGYWKQVRETCDRHGALLIFDETAVCLGRTGRMFAFQHEGVLPDILILGKGLGGGVFPLAAIVARSDLDVAPGKALGHYTHEKNPVACAAALATIDVILSEGLVERSARLGLHAMERLSTLTQAVKYIGDVRGRGLLFGVDLVLDHDAKTPAIDEADRIMYACLEMGLSFKVSHGSFLTLTPPLTIEEAELDSALTILEKAFKCLLTT
;
A
#
# COMPACT_ATOMS: atom_id res chain seq x y z
N MET A 1 13.61 -32.33 0.96
CA MET A 1 13.06 -32.11 2.32
C MET A 1 13.27 -30.65 2.64
N ILE A 2 12.20 -29.85 2.54
CA ILE A 2 12.22 -28.45 2.98
C ILE A 2 12.31 -28.51 4.51
N LYS A 3 13.42 -28.08 5.09
CA LYS A 3 13.52 -27.90 6.53
C LYS A 3 12.46 -26.88 6.95
N ASN A 4 11.47 -27.31 7.73
CA ASN A 4 10.57 -26.39 8.41
C ASN A 4 11.42 -25.45 9.28
N THR A 5 11.67 -24.24 8.79
CA THR A 5 12.19 -23.16 9.64
C THR A 5 11.12 -22.94 10.72
N PRO A 6 11.49 -22.90 12.00
CA PRO A 6 10.52 -22.60 13.05
C PRO A 6 9.87 -21.25 12.73
N ILE A 7 8.54 -21.22 12.58
CA ILE A 7 7.78 -19.99 12.41
C ILE A 7 7.96 -19.18 13.69
N HIS A 8 8.49 -17.96 13.56
CA HIS A 8 8.64 -17.08 14.73
C HIS A 8 7.23 -16.76 15.27
N PRO A 9 7.02 -16.64 16.60
CA PRO A 9 5.70 -16.33 17.17
C PRO A 9 5.04 -15.09 16.57
N THR A 10 5.82 -14.11 16.06
CA THR A 10 5.35 -12.92 15.36
C THR A 10 4.78 -13.20 13.96
N ASP A 11 4.98 -14.40 13.42
CA ASP A 11 4.52 -14.80 12.08
C ASP A 11 3.12 -15.44 12.10
N LEU A 12 2.41 -15.38 13.21
CA LEU A 12 1.15 -16.08 13.43
C LEU A 12 -0.09 -15.20 13.34
N SER A 13 0.05 -13.93 12.99
CA SER A 13 -1.12 -13.08 12.74
C SER A 13 -1.83 -13.50 11.44
N GLU A 14 -3.14 -13.32 11.40
CA GLU A 14 -3.93 -13.57 10.19
C GLU A 14 -3.42 -12.77 8.99
N GLY A 15 -2.95 -11.55 9.23
CA GLY A 15 -2.38 -10.69 8.18
C GLY A 15 -1.17 -11.29 7.47
N ASP A 16 -0.50 -12.26 8.08
CA ASP A 16 0.75 -12.82 7.57
C ASP A 16 0.65 -14.29 7.20
N SER A 17 -0.26 -15.06 7.81
CA SER A 17 -0.22 -16.52 7.71
C SER A 17 -1.46 -17.20 7.14
N ASN A 18 -2.63 -16.59 7.11
CA ASN A 18 -3.94 -17.22 6.80
C ASN A 18 -4.23 -18.47 7.69
N ARG A 19 -3.73 -18.53 8.91
CA ARG A 19 -3.75 -19.76 9.73
C ARG A 19 -4.12 -19.56 11.19
N SER A 20 -4.54 -18.36 11.60
CA SER A 20 -4.80 -18.08 13.01
C SER A 20 -5.89 -18.98 13.60
N ALA A 21 -5.92 -19.09 14.92
CA ALA A 21 -6.97 -19.82 15.62
C ALA A 21 -8.33 -19.14 15.44
N HIS A 22 -8.33 -17.80 15.47
CA HIS A 22 -9.53 -16.98 15.29
C HIS A 22 -10.14 -17.15 13.90
N ARG A 23 -9.30 -17.28 12.84
CA ARG A 23 -9.75 -17.63 11.50
C ARG A 23 -10.53 -18.94 11.48
N ARG A 24 -9.94 -20.01 12.05
CA ARG A 24 -10.61 -21.33 12.06
C ARG A 24 -11.92 -21.28 12.85
N GLN A 25 -11.96 -20.55 13.96
CA GLN A 25 -13.17 -20.38 14.75
C GLN A 25 -14.24 -19.63 13.98
N TRP A 26 -13.88 -18.53 13.29
CA TRP A 26 -14.80 -17.78 12.45
C TRP A 26 -15.34 -18.66 11.31
N GLN A 27 -14.48 -19.37 10.59
CA GLN A 27 -14.86 -20.26 9.51
C GLN A 27 -15.82 -21.38 9.99
N SER A 28 -15.59 -21.95 11.16
CA SER A 28 -16.48 -22.99 11.70
C SER A 28 -17.90 -22.52 11.98
N ARG A 29 -18.11 -21.22 12.17
CA ARG A 29 -19.43 -20.62 12.42
C ARG A 29 -20.09 -20.08 11.16
N HIS A 30 -19.31 -19.62 10.19
CA HIS A 30 -19.79 -18.81 9.08
C HIS A 30 -19.61 -19.45 7.70
N VAL A 31 -18.87 -20.54 7.57
CA VAL A 31 -18.70 -21.28 6.32
C VAL A 31 -19.65 -22.46 6.31
N ASP A 32 -20.67 -22.40 5.45
CA ASP A 32 -21.60 -23.51 5.25
C ASP A 32 -21.04 -24.56 4.29
N GLY A 33 -21.81 -25.65 4.09
CA GLY A 33 -21.37 -26.75 3.23
C GLY A 33 -21.20 -26.34 1.76
N GLU A 34 -21.90 -25.33 1.26
CA GLU A 34 -21.73 -24.84 -0.10
C GLU A 34 -20.43 -24.03 -0.23
N THR A 35 -20.23 -23.09 0.65
CA THR A 35 -18.99 -22.29 0.70
C THR A 35 -17.77 -23.19 0.92
N GLY A 36 -17.87 -24.19 1.82
CA GLY A 36 -16.82 -25.18 2.06
C GLY A 36 -16.40 -25.90 0.78
N ARG A 37 -17.35 -26.37 -0.04
CA ARG A 37 -17.05 -27.00 -1.33
C ARG A 37 -16.31 -26.08 -2.30
N TRP A 38 -16.61 -24.78 -2.33
CA TRP A 38 -15.90 -23.83 -3.17
C TRP A 38 -14.47 -23.59 -2.65
N LEU A 39 -14.29 -23.44 -1.35
CA LEU A 39 -12.96 -23.28 -0.73
C LEU A 39 -12.08 -24.52 -0.93
N GLU A 40 -12.64 -25.74 -0.85
CA GLU A 40 -11.93 -26.98 -1.16
C GLU A 40 -11.49 -27.05 -2.63
N ARG A 41 -12.33 -26.58 -3.56
CA ARG A 41 -11.99 -26.48 -4.98
C ARG A 41 -10.87 -25.48 -5.24
N ASP A 42 -10.93 -24.33 -4.58
CA ASP A 42 -9.87 -23.32 -4.60
C ASP A 42 -8.53 -23.92 -4.12
N ALA A 43 -8.53 -24.48 -2.92
CA ALA A 43 -7.33 -25.06 -2.32
C ALA A 43 -6.73 -26.24 -3.15
N ARG A 44 -7.57 -26.95 -3.92
CA ARG A 44 -7.10 -28.01 -4.80
C ARG A 44 -6.46 -27.52 -6.09
N CYS A 45 -6.88 -26.33 -6.59
CA CYS A 45 -6.46 -25.83 -7.91
C CYS A 45 -5.34 -24.79 -7.81
N PHE A 46 -5.24 -24.05 -6.73
CA PHE A 46 -4.26 -22.99 -6.55
C PHE A 46 -3.09 -23.42 -5.66
N LEU A 47 -1.91 -22.89 -5.94
CA LEU A 47 -0.78 -23.06 -5.03
C LEU A 47 -1.05 -22.34 -3.70
N HIS A 48 -0.73 -23.00 -2.60
CA HIS A 48 -0.88 -22.41 -1.28
C HIS A 48 0.23 -21.39 -1.04
N GLN A 49 -0.14 -20.20 -0.61
CA GLN A 49 0.78 -19.12 -0.24
C GLN A 49 0.15 -18.22 0.81
N SER A 50 0.96 -17.53 1.58
CA SER A 50 0.48 -16.53 2.55
C SER A 50 -0.36 -15.45 1.85
N LEU A 51 -1.34 -14.89 2.55
CA LEU A 51 -2.23 -13.81 2.10
C LEU A 51 -3.13 -14.18 0.90
N SER A 52 -3.23 -15.46 0.54
CA SER A 52 -4.04 -15.94 -0.57
C SER A 52 -4.69 -17.27 -0.23
N THR A 53 -4.18 -18.40 -0.76
CA THR A 53 -4.74 -19.73 -0.53
C THR A 53 -4.07 -20.42 0.67
N PRO A 54 -4.85 -20.92 1.64
CA PRO A 54 -6.30 -21.09 1.69
C PRO A 54 -7.06 -19.79 1.92
N CYS A 55 -8.11 -19.55 1.11
CA CYS A 55 -8.95 -18.38 1.21
C CYS A 55 -9.87 -18.41 2.44
N LEU A 56 -10.30 -17.23 2.92
CA LEU A 56 -11.16 -17.08 4.10
C LEU A 56 -12.59 -17.46 3.80
N ASN A 57 -13.14 -16.93 2.71
CA ASN A 57 -14.55 -17.01 2.32
C ASN A 57 -14.71 -16.86 0.81
N VAL A 58 -15.92 -16.97 0.29
CA VAL A 58 -16.28 -16.80 -1.12
C VAL A 58 -17.12 -15.54 -1.28
N LEU A 59 -16.66 -14.61 -2.11
CA LEU A 59 -17.38 -13.40 -2.46
C LEU A 59 -18.12 -13.58 -3.79
N VAL A 60 -19.30 -12.99 -3.92
CA VAL A 60 -20.14 -13.07 -5.13
C VAL A 60 -20.44 -11.70 -5.73
N GLU A 61 -20.32 -10.64 -4.96
CA GLU A 61 -20.57 -9.27 -5.42
C GLU A 61 -19.67 -8.28 -4.67
N SER A 62 -19.33 -7.18 -5.34
CA SER A 62 -18.70 -6.03 -4.71
C SER A 62 -19.29 -4.74 -5.30
N ARG A 63 -19.67 -3.80 -4.45
CA ARG A 63 -20.24 -2.52 -4.87
C ARG A 63 -19.88 -1.43 -3.88
N ASP A 64 -19.37 -0.32 -4.40
CA ASP A 64 -18.94 0.84 -3.65
C ASP A 64 -18.01 0.47 -2.47
N VAL A 65 -18.46 0.58 -1.22
CA VAL A 65 -17.69 0.23 -0.02
C VAL A 65 -17.96 -1.19 0.47
N THR A 66 -18.82 -1.95 -0.21
CA THR A 66 -19.38 -3.20 0.30
C THR A 66 -18.94 -4.42 -0.52
N LEU A 67 -18.59 -5.49 0.19
CA LEU A 67 -18.47 -6.86 -0.31
C LEU A 67 -19.69 -7.68 0.09
N THR A 68 -20.13 -8.60 -0.78
CA THR A 68 -21.21 -9.55 -0.49
C THR A 68 -20.67 -10.96 -0.65
N ASP A 69 -20.81 -11.78 0.38
CA ASP A 69 -20.38 -13.18 0.34
C ASP A 69 -21.47 -14.11 -0.23
N LEU A 70 -21.12 -15.39 -0.34
CA LEU A 70 -22.04 -16.40 -0.91
C LEU A 70 -23.33 -16.58 -0.10
N GLN A 71 -23.31 -16.36 1.22
CA GLN A 71 -24.47 -16.35 2.08
C GLN A 71 -25.24 -15.01 2.09
N ARG A 72 -24.89 -14.08 1.20
CA ARG A 72 -25.52 -12.75 1.10
C ARG A 72 -25.28 -11.84 2.31
N ARG A 73 -24.25 -12.09 3.10
CA ARG A 73 -23.83 -11.15 4.16
C ARG A 73 -23.14 -9.96 3.51
N SER A 74 -23.49 -8.77 3.98
CA SER A 74 -22.88 -7.50 3.56
C SER A 74 -21.74 -7.14 4.50
N ILE A 75 -20.57 -6.79 3.94
CA ILE A 75 -19.35 -6.49 4.67
C ILE A 75 -18.81 -5.17 4.16
N LEU A 76 -18.68 -4.17 5.03
CA LEU A 76 -17.94 -2.94 4.75
C LEU A 76 -16.45 -3.29 4.59
N ASP A 77 -15.84 -2.90 3.48
CA ASP A 77 -14.46 -3.25 3.20
C ASP A 77 -13.52 -2.06 3.34
N PHE A 78 -12.69 -2.11 4.37
CA PHE A 78 -11.63 -1.12 4.65
C PHE A 78 -10.26 -1.67 4.30
N HIS A 79 -10.17 -2.63 3.38
CA HIS A 79 -8.92 -3.17 2.88
C HIS A 79 -8.79 -3.01 1.35
N GLY A 80 -9.62 -3.71 0.56
CA GLY A 80 -9.62 -3.69 -0.91
C GLY A 80 -8.25 -3.77 -1.57
N ASN A 81 -7.24 -4.28 -0.88
CA ASN A 81 -5.82 -4.21 -1.25
C ASN A 81 -5.36 -2.78 -1.64
N SER A 82 -6.02 -1.75 -1.11
CA SER A 82 -5.84 -0.33 -1.48
C SER A 82 -6.06 -0.04 -2.98
N ALA A 83 -6.82 -0.89 -3.69
CA ALA A 83 -7.10 -0.72 -5.12
C ALA A 83 -8.48 -0.08 -5.40
N HIS A 84 -9.41 -0.14 -4.43
CA HIS A 84 -10.79 0.31 -4.55
C HIS A 84 -10.97 1.80 -4.20
N GLN A 85 -10.06 2.64 -4.69
CA GLN A 85 -10.00 4.07 -4.34
C GLN A 85 -11.31 4.81 -4.59
N VAL A 86 -11.97 4.53 -5.73
CA VAL A 86 -13.25 5.12 -6.12
C VAL A 86 -14.44 4.18 -5.87
N GLY A 87 -14.30 3.24 -4.92
CA GLY A 87 -15.28 2.21 -4.64
C GLY A 87 -15.28 1.07 -5.67
N TYR A 88 -15.94 -0.01 -5.31
CA TYR A 88 -16.15 -1.15 -6.21
C TYR A 88 -17.21 -0.82 -7.26
N ALA A 89 -17.03 -1.32 -8.47
CA ALA A 89 -17.98 -1.19 -9.56
C ALA A 89 -18.41 0.26 -9.86
N GLN A 90 -17.49 1.23 -9.73
CA GLN A 90 -17.75 2.65 -10.01
C GLN A 90 -18.37 2.83 -11.41
N PRO A 91 -19.60 3.39 -11.55
CA PRO A 91 -20.33 3.35 -12.82
C PRO A 91 -19.61 4.04 -13.98
N ARG A 92 -18.91 5.17 -13.72
CA ARG A 92 -18.18 5.92 -14.76
C ARG A 92 -16.97 5.14 -15.25
N VAL A 93 -16.25 4.46 -14.34
CA VAL A 93 -15.10 3.59 -14.68
C VAL A 93 -15.59 2.40 -15.49
N LEU A 94 -16.65 1.70 -15.06
CA LEU A 94 -17.21 0.56 -15.79
C LEU A 94 -17.72 0.97 -17.19
N ALA A 95 -18.35 2.12 -17.32
CA ALA A 95 -18.81 2.64 -18.61
C ALA A 95 -17.64 2.93 -19.57
N ALA A 96 -16.57 3.54 -19.06
CA ALA A 96 -15.34 3.80 -19.84
C ALA A 96 -14.68 2.50 -20.32
N VAL A 97 -14.57 1.52 -19.43
CA VAL A 97 -14.01 0.20 -19.74
C VAL A 97 -14.84 -0.52 -20.83
N LYS A 98 -16.17 -0.60 -20.67
CA LYS A 98 -17.06 -1.24 -21.64
C LYS A 98 -16.96 -0.59 -23.02
N ARG A 99 -17.03 0.74 -23.07
CA ARG A 99 -16.89 1.49 -24.32
C ARG A 99 -15.52 1.23 -24.97
N GLN A 100 -14.44 1.21 -24.22
CA GLN A 100 -13.10 1.01 -24.79
C GLN A 100 -12.88 -0.42 -25.27
N LEU A 101 -13.50 -1.41 -24.62
CA LEU A 101 -13.48 -2.83 -25.10
C LEU A 101 -14.12 -2.95 -26.48
N ASP A 102 -15.23 -2.23 -26.75
CA ASP A 102 -15.90 -2.25 -28.04
C ASP A 102 -15.09 -1.55 -29.15
N ILE A 103 -14.27 -0.53 -28.79
CA ILE A 103 -13.49 0.24 -29.76
C ILE A 103 -12.15 -0.44 -30.07
N MET A 104 -11.34 -0.73 -29.02
CA MET A 104 -10.00 -1.28 -29.15
C MET A 104 -9.60 -1.93 -27.83
N PRO A 105 -9.72 -3.25 -27.69
CA PRO A 105 -9.37 -3.95 -26.46
C PRO A 105 -7.85 -4.07 -26.23
N PHE A 106 -7.07 -4.01 -27.31
CA PHE A 106 -5.60 -4.13 -27.26
C PHE A 106 -4.96 -3.30 -28.40
N CYS A 107 -3.83 -2.65 -28.10
CA CYS A 107 -3.02 -1.94 -29.08
C CYS A 107 -1.60 -2.55 -29.09
N PRO A 108 -1.12 -3.06 -30.26
CA PRO A 108 0.26 -3.54 -30.37
C PRO A 108 1.25 -2.40 -30.10
N ARG A 109 2.31 -2.69 -29.36
CA ARG A 109 3.26 -1.70 -28.85
C ARG A 109 3.97 -0.82 -29.87
N ARG A 110 4.04 -1.26 -31.13
CA ARG A 110 4.56 -0.44 -32.26
C ARG A 110 3.71 0.79 -32.52
N TYR A 111 2.44 0.76 -32.12
CA TYR A 111 1.49 1.83 -32.31
C TYR A 111 1.19 2.50 -30.98
N THR A 112 0.71 3.74 -31.03
CA THR A 112 0.14 4.45 -29.89
C THR A 112 -1.38 4.41 -29.95
N ASN A 113 -2.04 4.82 -28.88
CA ASN A 113 -3.49 4.94 -28.80
C ASN A 113 -3.88 6.19 -27.99
N ILE A 114 -5.05 6.72 -28.29
CA ILE A 114 -5.54 7.97 -27.68
C ILE A 114 -5.65 7.87 -26.15
N PRO A 115 -6.31 6.85 -25.56
CA PRO A 115 -6.41 6.76 -24.11
C PRO A 115 -5.05 6.74 -23.37
N ALA A 116 -4.01 6.15 -23.98
CA ALA A 116 -2.69 6.14 -23.36
C ALA A 116 -2.01 7.53 -23.41
N ILE A 117 -2.20 8.29 -24.50
CA ILE A 117 -1.69 9.65 -24.61
C ILE A 117 -2.41 10.55 -23.58
N GLU A 118 -3.75 10.56 -23.61
CA GLU A 118 -4.58 11.36 -22.71
C GLU A 118 -4.27 11.06 -21.22
N LEU A 119 -4.07 9.79 -20.88
CA LEU A 119 -3.69 9.43 -19.51
C LEU A 119 -2.29 9.94 -19.15
N ALA A 120 -1.32 9.87 -20.07
CA ALA A 120 0.02 10.39 -19.81
C ALA A 120 -0.03 11.91 -19.61
N GLU A 121 -0.76 12.63 -20.44
CA GLU A 121 -0.99 14.08 -20.30
C GLU A 121 -1.69 14.42 -18.98
N GLN A 122 -2.73 13.65 -18.62
CA GLN A 122 -3.45 13.85 -17.36
C GLN A 122 -2.54 13.64 -16.15
N LEU A 123 -1.69 12.60 -16.16
CA LEU A 123 -0.73 12.34 -15.06
C LEU A 123 0.30 13.48 -14.95
N VAL A 124 0.85 13.94 -16.06
CA VAL A 124 1.77 15.09 -16.08
C VAL A 124 1.07 16.36 -15.58
N ASN A 125 -0.19 16.60 -15.96
CA ASN A 125 -0.92 17.79 -15.53
C ASN A 125 -1.24 17.83 -14.03
N ILE A 126 -1.42 16.68 -13.38
CA ILE A 126 -1.71 16.61 -11.93
C ILE A 126 -0.44 16.47 -11.08
N THR A 127 0.71 16.16 -11.67
CA THR A 127 2.01 16.14 -10.98
C THR A 127 2.71 17.50 -11.13
N PRO A 128 3.44 17.96 -10.11
CA PRO A 128 4.17 19.22 -10.23
C PRO A 128 5.43 19.08 -11.11
N ASP A 129 5.82 20.18 -11.75
CA ASP A 129 7.13 20.26 -12.41
C ASP A 129 8.26 19.91 -11.43
N PRO A 130 9.30 19.21 -11.87
CA PRO A 130 9.66 18.81 -13.25
C PRO A 130 9.24 17.38 -13.67
N LEU A 131 8.26 16.77 -13.02
CA LEU A 131 7.77 15.43 -13.33
C LEU A 131 6.95 15.46 -14.63
N GLY A 132 7.59 15.19 -15.78
CA GLY A 132 6.99 15.42 -17.10
C GLY A 132 7.08 14.26 -18.09
N LYS A 133 7.58 13.06 -17.68
CA LYS A 133 7.68 11.88 -18.55
C LYS A 133 7.07 10.65 -17.90
N VAL A 134 6.28 9.91 -18.66
CA VAL A 134 5.50 8.76 -18.17
C VAL A 134 5.92 7.46 -18.86
N LEU A 135 6.05 6.38 -18.09
CA LEU A 135 6.03 4.99 -18.59
C LEU A 135 4.95 4.20 -17.85
N PHE A 136 4.10 3.52 -18.59
CA PHE A 136 3.10 2.63 -18.03
C PHE A 136 3.66 1.22 -17.79
N ALA A 137 3.11 0.54 -16.80
CA ALA A 137 3.41 -0.83 -16.46
C ALA A 137 2.13 -1.62 -16.14
N PRO A 138 2.10 -2.94 -16.31
CA PRO A 138 0.92 -3.76 -15.99
C PRO A 138 0.66 -3.90 -14.49
N GLY A 139 1.53 -3.39 -13.63
CA GLY A 139 1.38 -3.40 -12.18
C GLY A 139 2.56 -2.74 -11.46
N GLY A 140 2.38 -2.45 -10.17
CA GLY A 140 3.36 -1.74 -9.33
C GLY A 140 4.74 -2.38 -9.32
N THR A 141 4.81 -3.68 -9.15
CA THR A 141 6.06 -4.46 -9.20
C THR A 141 6.88 -4.20 -10.47
N SER A 142 6.21 -4.17 -11.63
CA SER A 142 6.88 -3.86 -12.91
C SER A 142 7.33 -2.40 -13.00
N ALA A 143 6.55 -1.48 -12.44
CA ALA A 143 6.90 -0.06 -12.37
C ALA A 143 8.14 0.17 -11.48
N VAL A 144 8.26 -0.56 -10.37
CA VAL A 144 9.47 -0.54 -9.51
C VAL A 144 10.69 -0.98 -10.31
N GLY A 145 10.63 -2.11 -11.02
CA GLY A 145 11.74 -2.57 -11.86
C GLY A 145 12.11 -1.58 -12.99
N MET A 146 11.13 -0.85 -13.55
CA MET A 146 11.39 0.23 -14.51
C MET A 146 12.11 1.41 -13.85
N ALA A 147 11.64 1.86 -12.68
CA ALA A 147 12.23 2.97 -11.94
C ALA A 147 13.69 2.69 -11.54
N LEU A 148 13.98 1.48 -11.04
CA LEU A 148 15.32 1.05 -10.69
C LEU A 148 16.27 1.06 -11.92
N LYS A 149 15.80 0.55 -13.07
CA LYS A 149 16.57 0.56 -14.32
C LYS A 149 16.82 1.99 -14.81
N LEU A 150 15.80 2.86 -14.75
CA LEU A 150 15.95 4.26 -15.12
C LEU A 150 16.96 4.97 -14.23
N ALA A 151 16.90 4.77 -12.92
CA ALA A 151 17.84 5.36 -11.98
C ALA A 151 19.29 4.93 -12.26
N ARG A 152 19.52 3.64 -12.52
CA ARG A 152 20.85 3.13 -12.91
C ARG A 152 21.38 3.73 -14.22
N MET A 153 20.50 3.90 -15.20
CA MET A 153 20.88 4.51 -16.49
C MET A 153 21.20 6.00 -16.35
N ALA A 154 20.43 6.71 -15.54
CA ALA A 154 20.59 8.15 -15.37
C ALA A 154 21.83 8.53 -14.55
N THR A 155 22.15 7.74 -13.53
CA THR A 155 23.27 8.03 -12.61
C THR A 155 24.57 7.33 -12.98
N GLY A 156 24.50 6.24 -13.75
CA GLY A 156 25.66 5.35 -13.99
C GLY A 156 26.03 4.49 -12.77
N ASN A 157 25.35 4.63 -11.66
CA ASN A 157 25.49 3.86 -10.43
C ASN A 157 24.51 2.68 -10.40
N PHE A 158 24.68 1.73 -9.47
CA PHE A 158 23.81 0.53 -9.48
C PHE A 158 23.20 0.16 -8.13
N LYS A 159 23.73 0.63 -6.99
CA LYS A 159 23.19 0.33 -5.68
C LYS A 159 21.91 1.11 -5.40
N THR A 160 21.04 0.53 -4.59
CA THR A 160 19.77 1.16 -4.16
C THR A 160 19.66 1.06 -2.65
N ILE A 161 19.34 2.15 -2.00
CA ILE A 161 19.00 2.18 -0.57
C ILE A 161 17.48 2.13 -0.45
N SER A 162 16.99 1.29 0.45
CA SER A 162 15.57 1.23 0.82
C SER A 162 15.40 1.00 2.33
N MET A 163 14.16 0.89 2.80
CA MET A 163 13.88 0.73 4.22
C MET A 163 13.53 -0.71 4.56
N TRP A 164 13.95 -1.21 5.72
CA TRP A 164 13.36 -2.40 6.30
C TRP A 164 11.85 -2.21 6.47
N ASP A 165 11.10 -3.31 6.43
CA ASP A 165 9.63 -3.36 6.53
C ASP A 165 8.89 -2.65 5.38
N SER A 166 9.56 -2.21 4.30
CA SER A 166 8.92 -1.65 3.11
C SER A 166 8.44 -2.75 2.15
N PHE A 167 7.40 -2.45 1.38
CA PHE A 167 6.87 -3.36 0.36
C PHE A 167 6.75 -2.67 -1.00
N HIS A 168 7.53 -3.14 -1.99
CA HIS A 168 7.58 -2.59 -3.35
C HIS A 168 7.10 -3.58 -4.41
N GLY A 169 6.54 -4.71 -4.01
CA GLY A 169 6.06 -5.76 -4.90
C GLY A 169 6.70 -7.12 -4.63
N ALA A 170 6.28 -8.15 -5.35
CA ALA A 170 6.63 -9.54 -5.07
C ALA A 170 7.50 -10.22 -6.15
N SER A 171 8.00 -9.51 -7.18
CA SER A 171 9.04 -10.03 -8.07
C SER A 171 10.43 -9.99 -7.39
N LEU A 172 11.39 -10.77 -7.90
CA LEU A 172 12.71 -10.87 -7.28
C LEU A 172 13.44 -9.52 -7.14
N ASP A 173 13.30 -8.62 -8.10
CA ASP A 173 13.85 -7.26 -8.03
C ASP A 173 13.11 -6.40 -6.98
N ALA A 174 11.78 -6.46 -6.96
CA ALA A 174 10.98 -5.70 -6.00
C ALA A 174 11.16 -6.18 -4.55
N ILE A 175 11.20 -7.50 -4.28
CA ILE A 175 11.50 -8.02 -2.94
C ILE A 175 12.96 -7.80 -2.53
N SER A 176 13.87 -7.63 -3.49
CA SER A 176 15.27 -7.31 -3.18
C SER A 176 15.40 -5.92 -2.58
N VAL A 177 14.64 -4.94 -3.09
CA VAL A 177 14.57 -3.58 -2.52
C VAL A 177 13.49 -3.45 -1.45
N GLY A 178 12.51 -4.36 -1.37
CA GLY A 178 11.58 -4.45 -0.26
C GLY A 178 12.24 -4.94 1.02
N GLY A 179 11.72 -4.55 2.19
CA GLY A 179 12.30 -4.84 3.50
C GLY A 179 11.50 -5.85 4.33
N GLU A 180 10.25 -6.18 3.96
CA GLU A 180 9.41 -7.09 4.74
C GLU A 180 9.94 -8.54 4.69
N SER A 181 10.19 -9.12 5.85
CA SER A 181 10.75 -10.47 6.00
C SER A 181 9.84 -11.54 5.41
N LEU A 182 8.51 -11.37 5.48
CA LEU A 182 7.52 -12.30 4.93
C LEU A 182 7.79 -12.63 3.45
N PHE A 183 8.21 -11.65 2.66
CA PHE A 183 8.45 -11.83 1.22
C PHE A 183 9.89 -12.20 0.88
N ARG A 184 10.84 -12.11 1.82
CA ARG A 184 12.27 -12.30 1.60
C ARG A 184 12.81 -13.59 2.16
N ALA A 185 12.28 -14.02 3.32
CA ALA A 185 12.82 -15.18 4.04
C ALA A 185 12.72 -16.47 3.22
N GLY A 186 13.84 -17.14 3.01
CA GLY A 186 13.92 -18.43 2.32
C GLY A 186 13.79 -18.37 0.78
N ILE A 187 13.74 -17.18 0.16
CA ILE A 187 13.54 -17.01 -1.31
C ILE A 187 14.85 -16.63 -2.02
N GLY A 188 15.92 -16.33 -1.29
CA GLY A 188 17.19 -15.90 -1.88
C GLY A 188 17.90 -16.95 -2.77
N PRO A 189 18.97 -16.53 -3.51
CA PRO A 189 19.64 -15.23 -3.37
C PRO A 189 18.86 -14.07 -3.99
N LEU A 190 18.84 -12.95 -3.31
CA LEU A 190 18.25 -11.71 -3.79
C LEU A 190 19.24 -10.90 -4.62
N MET A 191 18.80 -9.84 -5.27
CA MET A 191 19.63 -8.97 -6.08
C MET A 191 20.67 -8.27 -5.21
N THR A 192 21.92 -8.22 -5.66
CA THR A 192 23.02 -7.52 -4.99
C THR A 192 22.91 -6.00 -5.12
N GLY A 193 23.50 -5.26 -4.20
CA GLY A 193 23.46 -3.79 -4.18
C GLY A 193 22.12 -3.21 -3.74
N CYS A 194 21.39 -3.93 -2.88
CA CYS A 194 20.20 -3.45 -2.22
C CYS A 194 20.52 -3.29 -0.74
N GLU A 195 20.79 -2.06 -0.33
CA GLU A 195 21.14 -1.71 1.04
C GLU A 195 19.87 -1.31 1.80
N HIS A 196 19.70 -1.82 3.02
CA HIS A 196 18.51 -1.53 3.82
C HIS A 196 18.86 -0.72 5.06
N VAL A 197 18.08 0.32 5.30
CA VAL A 197 18.19 1.17 6.49
C VAL A 197 16.93 1.02 7.37
N PRO A 198 17.03 1.31 8.67
CA PRO A 198 15.85 1.34 9.54
C PRO A 198 14.79 2.32 9.04
N PRO A 199 13.48 1.96 9.11
CA PRO A 199 12.40 2.85 8.72
C PRO A 199 12.31 4.08 9.64
N ALA A 200 11.79 5.18 9.12
CA ALA A 200 11.42 6.35 9.92
C ALA A 200 10.08 6.07 10.62
N ASP A 201 10.14 5.43 11.79
CA ASP A 201 8.98 5.10 12.62
C ASP A 201 9.04 5.90 13.93
N PRO A 202 8.25 6.97 14.10
CA PRO A 202 8.27 7.77 15.32
C PRO A 202 7.83 6.98 16.56
N TYR A 203 6.88 6.05 16.43
CA TYR A 203 6.38 5.29 17.56
C TYR A 203 7.33 4.18 17.99
N ARG A 204 7.89 3.40 17.02
CA ARG A 204 8.82 2.28 17.28
C ARG A 204 10.26 2.63 16.85
N CYS A 205 10.70 3.85 17.18
CA CYS A 205 12.01 4.36 16.78
C CYS A 205 13.16 3.56 17.38
N LEU A 206 14.03 3.00 16.54
CA LEU A 206 15.21 2.26 16.96
C LEU A 206 16.28 3.16 17.60
N TRP A 207 16.31 4.45 17.25
CA TRP A 207 17.31 5.42 17.71
C TRP A 207 16.89 6.11 19.01
N ASN A 208 15.60 6.22 19.22
CA ASN A 208 15.00 6.87 20.39
C ASN A 208 13.69 6.16 20.76
N PRO A 209 13.74 5.07 21.55
CA PRO A 209 12.55 4.32 21.94
C PRO A 209 11.47 5.14 22.65
N GLY A 210 11.84 6.27 23.24
CA GLY A 210 10.90 7.23 23.85
C GLY A 210 10.03 8.01 22.86
N GLY A 211 10.31 7.92 21.55
CA GLY A 211 9.45 8.53 20.50
C GLY A 211 9.61 10.04 20.31
N HIS A 212 10.62 10.68 20.90
CA HIS A 212 10.88 12.11 20.78
C HIS A 212 11.82 12.43 19.62
N CYS A 213 11.27 12.53 18.40
CA CYS A 213 12.07 12.73 17.19
C CYS A 213 12.82 14.08 17.18
N GLU A 214 12.27 15.11 17.78
CA GLU A 214 12.89 16.44 17.91
C GLU A 214 14.21 16.42 18.69
N VAL A 215 14.41 15.44 19.58
CA VAL A 215 15.63 15.30 20.39
C VAL A 215 16.72 14.50 19.66
N CYS A 216 16.36 13.62 18.75
CA CYS A 216 17.32 12.72 18.11
C CYS A 216 17.97 13.32 16.84
N ASP A 217 17.56 14.51 16.41
CA ASP A 217 18.07 15.20 15.23
C ASP A 217 18.03 14.30 13.96
N LEU A 218 16.91 13.63 13.74
CA LEU A 218 16.65 12.77 12.59
C LEU A 218 17.79 11.76 12.27
N LYS A 219 18.30 11.06 13.27
CA LYS A 219 19.36 10.05 13.09
C LYS A 219 19.03 9.01 12.02
N CYS A 220 17.74 8.66 11.85
CA CYS A 220 17.28 7.75 10.81
C CYS A 220 17.54 8.31 9.39
N ALA A 221 17.34 9.60 9.15
CA ALA A 221 17.67 10.25 7.88
C ALA A 221 19.18 10.35 7.68
N ARG A 222 19.93 10.74 8.72
CA ARG A 222 21.40 10.84 8.67
C ARG A 222 22.09 9.48 8.47
N TYR A 223 21.47 8.40 8.88
CA TYR A 223 22.00 7.07 8.64
C TYR A 223 22.00 6.73 7.14
N ILE A 224 21.06 7.25 6.35
CA ILE A 224 21.08 7.10 4.89
C ILE A 224 22.33 7.76 4.30
N GLU A 225 22.66 8.96 4.75
CA GLU A 225 23.90 9.65 4.33
C GLU A 225 25.16 8.84 4.69
N TYR A 226 25.22 8.33 5.92
CA TYR A 226 26.32 7.46 6.34
C TYR A 226 26.50 6.23 5.43
N VAL A 227 25.38 5.59 5.04
CA VAL A 227 25.44 4.44 4.10
C VAL A 227 25.92 4.89 2.72
N MET A 228 25.43 6.03 2.20
CA MET A 228 25.89 6.58 0.92
C MET A 228 27.38 6.87 0.91
N ASP A 229 27.92 7.45 1.99
CA ASP A 229 29.35 7.71 2.16
C ASP A 229 30.21 6.44 2.13
N LYS A 230 29.68 5.32 2.61
CA LYS A 230 30.38 4.04 2.64
C LYS A 230 30.27 3.27 1.32
N GLU A 231 29.11 3.30 0.70
CA GLU A 231 28.82 2.53 -0.51
C GLU A 231 29.30 3.23 -1.80
N GLY A 232 29.20 4.55 -1.89
CA GLY A 232 29.78 5.41 -2.94
C GLY A 232 29.06 5.41 -4.28
N ASP A 233 28.49 4.28 -4.72
CA ASP A 233 27.90 4.07 -6.05
C ASP A 233 26.36 3.84 -5.97
N VAL A 234 25.71 4.68 -5.19
CA VAL A 234 24.26 4.62 -4.98
C VAL A 234 23.55 5.33 -6.14
N ALA A 235 22.68 4.59 -6.85
CA ALA A 235 21.83 5.12 -7.92
C ALA A 235 20.60 5.81 -7.38
N ALA A 236 19.99 5.27 -6.34
CA ALA A 236 18.74 5.79 -5.80
C ALA A 236 18.48 5.40 -4.34
N VAL A 237 17.67 6.23 -3.68
CA VAL A 237 16.86 5.84 -2.52
C VAL A 237 15.45 5.58 -3.01
N ILE A 238 14.89 4.40 -2.71
CA ILE A 238 13.48 4.08 -2.97
C ILE A 238 12.72 3.95 -1.65
N ALA A 239 11.55 4.57 -1.54
CA ALA A 239 10.75 4.53 -0.34
C ALA A 239 9.26 4.79 -0.61
N GLU A 240 8.42 4.30 0.30
CA GLU A 240 7.04 4.77 0.44
C GLU A 240 7.09 6.09 1.25
N PRO A 241 6.59 7.24 0.73
CA PRO A 241 6.62 8.50 1.48
C PRO A 241 5.84 8.44 2.80
N ILE A 242 4.81 7.61 2.84
CA ILE A 242 4.12 7.14 4.05
C ILE A 242 3.98 5.64 3.88
N ARG A 243 4.59 4.85 4.76
CA ARG A 243 4.47 3.40 4.70
C ARG A 243 3.01 2.98 4.96
N CYS A 244 2.39 2.36 3.95
CA CYS A 244 0.96 2.05 3.98
C CYS A 244 0.62 0.97 5.02
N THR A 245 1.42 -0.10 5.11
CA THR A 245 1.09 -1.29 5.91
C THR A 245 0.96 -1.01 7.40
N ALA A 246 1.79 -0.13 7.95
CA ALA A 246 1.74 0.28 9.35
C ALA A 246 1.37 1.76 9.52
N VAL A 247 0.90 2.42 8.46
CA VAL A 247 0.51 3.83 8.46
C VAL A 247 1.55 4.71 9.16
N ASN A 248 2.79 4.67 8.69
CA ASN A 248 3.89 5.41 9.29
C ASN A 248 4.18 6.70 8.53
N PRO A 249 3.58 7.84 8.88
CA PRO A 249 4.08 9.13 8.44
C PRO A 249 5.45 9.38 9.11
N PRO A 250 6.48 9.75 8.33
CA PRO A 250 7.79 10.04 8.90
C PRO A 250 7.75 11.32 9.75
N PRO A 251 8.72 11.52 10.64
CA PRO A 251 8.82 12.76 11.41
C PRO A 251 9.08 13.96 10.49
N GLN A 252 8.63 15.12 10.91
CA GLN A 252 8.80 16.37 10.16
C GLN A 252 10.27 16.60 9.79
N GLY A 253 10.52 16.99 8.54
CA GLY A 253 11.87 17.27 8.02
C GLY A 253 12.65 16.05 7.56
N TYR A 254 12.16 14.81 7.80
CA TYR A 254 12.83 13.57 7.38
C TYR A 254 13.09 13.55 5.87
N TRP A 255 12.05 13.72 5.07
CA TRP A 255 12.18 13.68 3.61
C TRP A 255 12.99 14.84 3.05
N LYS A 256 12.95 16.02 3.69
CA LYS A 256 13.80 17.13 3.32
C LYS A 256 15.29 16.77 3.46
N GLN A 257 15.67 16.18 4.59
CA GLN A 257 17.05 15.74 4.82
C GLN A 257 17.48 14.63 3.87
N VAL A 258 16.59 13.64 3.59
CA VAL A 258 16.86 12.58 2.62
C VAL A 258 17.05 13.16 1.22
N ARG A 259 16.21 14.13 0.79
CA ARG A 259 16.35 14.81 -0.50
C ARG A 259 17.68 15.52 -0.62
N GLU A 260 18.05 16.33 0.38
CA GLU A 260 19.33 17.03 0.42
C GLU A 260 20.54 16.06 0.36
N THR A 261 20.41 14.91 1.02
CA THR A 261 21.42 13.85 0.96
C THR A 261 21.51 13.25 -0.45
N CYS A 262 20.40 12.90 -1.09
CA CYS A 262 20.38 12.41 -2.45
C CYS A 262 21.04 13.42 -3.42
N ASP A 263 20.71 14.71 -3.29
CA ASP A 263 21.26 15.77 -4.14
C ASP A 263 22.78 15.89 -4.01
N ARG A 264 23.32 15.84 -2.78
CA ARG A 264 24.76 15.91 -2.53
C ARG A 264 25.53 14.72 -3.12
N HIS A 265 24.93 13.53 -3.14
CA HIS A 265 25.55 12.30 -3.63
C HIS A 265 25.22 11.98 -5.09
N GLY A 266 24.40 12.80 -5.77
CA GLY A 266 23.96 12.55 -7.14
C GLY A 266 23.09 11.30 -7.29
N ALA A 267 22.46 10.85 -6.21
CA ALA A 267 21.50 9.75 -6.20
C ALA A 267 20.07 10.26 -6.44
N LEU A 268 19.22 9.44 -7.05
CA LEU A 268 17.81 9.79 -7.26
C LEU A 268 16.94 9.42 -6.07
N LEU A 269 15.91 10.21 -5.80
CA LEU A 269 14.85 9.88 -4.86
C LEU A 269 13.65 9.31 -5.63
N ILE A 270 13.29 8.06 -5.34
CA ILE A 270 12.13 7.38 -5.91
C ILE A 270 11.07 7.26 -4.82
N PHE A 271 9.89 7.86 -5.03
CA PHE A 271 8.76 7.60 -4.17
C PHE A 271 7.82 6.57 -4.77
N ASP A 272 7.61 5.48 -4.05
CA ASP A 272 6.60 4.49 -4.35
C ASP A 272 5.29 4.87 -3.64
N GLU A 273 4.42 5.53 -4.39
CA GLU A 273 3.09 5.91 -3.94
C GLU A 273 2.00 4.94 -4.41
N THR A 274 2.36 3.74 -4.82
CA THR A 274 1.41 2.74 -5.33
C THR A 274 0.19 2.57 -4.42
N ALA A 275 0.37 2.64 -3.10
CA ALA A 275 -0.72 2.44 -2.12
C ALA A 275 -1.31 3.74 -1.56
N VAL A 276 -0.63 4.88 -1.71
CA VAL A 276 -0.95 6.11 -0.97
C VAL A 276 -1.25 7.32 -1.85
N CYS A 277 -1.16 7.16 -3.19
CA CYS A 277 -1.47 8.20 -4.18
C CYS A 277 -2.98 8.46 -4.35
N LEU A 278 -3.30 9.39 -5.24
CA LEU A 278 -4.64 9.67 -5.78
C LEU A 278 -5.67 9.95 -4.68
N GLY A 279 -5.33 10.84 -3.75
CA GLY A 279 -6.25 11.31 -2.72
C GLY A 279 -6.27 10.50 -1.43
N ARG A 280 -5.64 9.32 -1.37
CA ARG A 280 -5.68 8.41 -0.20
C ARG A 280 -5.36 9.10 1.11
N THR A 281 -4.35 9.98 1.12
CA THR A 281 -3.85 10.66 2.32
C THR A 281 -4.46 12.04 2.56
N GLY A 282 -5.49 12.43 1.80
CA GLY A 282 -6.07 13.78 1.85
C GLY A 282 -5.27 14.84 1.05
N ARG A 283 -4.30 14.39 0.26
CA ARG A 283 -3.62 15.12 -0.80
C ARG A 283 -3.61 14.25 -2.04
N MET A 284 -3.46 14.85 -3.23
CA MET A 284 -3.39 14.08 -4.49
C MET A 284 -2.27 13.06 -4.44
N PHE A 285 -1.10 13.46 -3.93
CA PHE A 285 0.07 12.62 -3.68
C PHE A 285 0.56 12.77 -2.25
N ALA A 286 1.05 11.67 -1.67
CA ALA A 286 1.49 11.66 -0.27
C ALA A 286 2.74 12.52 -0.04
N PHE A 287 3.65 12.63 -1.02
CA PHE A 287 4.83 13.51 -0.91
C PHE A 287 4.48 14.99 -0.68
N GLN A 288 3.27 15.41 -1.07
CA GLN A 288 2.83 16.79 -0.89
C GLN A 288 2.67 17.21 0.57
N HIS A 289 2.58 16.25 1.52
CA HIS A 289 2.54 16.56 2.94
C HIS A 289 3.83 17.16 3.45
N GLU A 290 4.97 16.72 2.91
CA GLU A 290 6.31 17.18 3.29
C GLU A 290 6.89 18.21 2.32
N GLY A 291 6.25 18.46 1.18
CA GLY A 291 6.70 19.39 0.16
C GLY A 291 8.01 18.99 -0.52
N VAL A 292 8.33 17.69 -0.54
CA VAL A 292 9.57 17.15 -1.13
C VAL A 292 9.23 16.42 -2.42
N LEU A 293 9.81 16.87 -3.55
CA LEU A 293 9.61 16.26 -4.85
C LEU A 293 10.56 15.08 -5.08
N PRO A 294 10.06 13.92 -5.52
CA PRO A 294 10.91 12.84 -5.99
C PRO A 294 11.44 13.13 -7.41
N ASP A 295 12.47 12.40 -7.80
CA ASP A 295 12.95 12.35 -9.18
C ASP A 295 12.09 11.41 -10.03
N ILE A 296 11.58 10.34 -9.40
CA ILE A 296 10.69 9.36 -10.01
C ILE A 296 9.56 9.05 -9.02
N LEU A 297 8.34 9.17 -9.49
CA LEU A 297 7.12 8.84 -8.76
C LEU A 297 6.51 7.56 -9.34
N ILE A 298 6.21 6.58 -8.49
CA ILE A 298 5.54 5.33 -8.89
C ILE A 298 4.09 5.39 -8.43
N LEU A 299 3.16 5.14 -9.35
CA LEU A 299 1.71 5.11 -9.14
C LEU A 299 1.15 3.75 -9.50
N GLY A 300 0.09 3.30 -8.82
CA GLY A 300 -0.52 2.00 -9.13
C GLY A 300 -1.82 1.77 -8.36
N LYS A 301 -2.14 0.50 -8.08
CA LYS A 301 -3.34 0.08 -7.33
C LYS A 301 -4.61 0.83 -7.73
N GLY A 302 -5.00 1.88 -6.99
CA GLY A 302 -6.17 2.71 -7.27
C GLY A 302 -6.19 3.36 -8.64
N LEU A 303 -5.03 3.51 -9.32
CA LEU A 303 -4.95 4.09 -10.65
C LEU A 303 -5.83 3.34 -11.67
N GLY A 304 -5.92 2.02 -11.58
CA GLY A 304 -6.76 1.20 -12.46
C GLY A 304 -8.23 1.14 -12.06
N GLY A 305 -8.68 1.97 -11.11
CA GLY A 305 -10.08 2.06 -10.66
C GLY A 305 -10.62 0.80 -9.98
N GLY A 306 -9.76 -0.08 -9.45
CA GLY A 306 -10.16 -1.37 -8.89
C GLY A 306 -10.63 -2.40 -9.93
N VAL A 307 -10.50 -2.08 -11.23
CA VAL A 307 -10.99 -2.92 -12.35
C VAL A 307 -9.85 -3.50 -13.16
N PHE A 308 -8.85 -2.70 -13.50
CA PHE A 308 -7.69 -3.14 -14.29
C PHE A 308 -6.37 -2.93 -13.55
N PRO A 309 -5.44 -3.90 -13.66
CA PRO A 309 -4.08 -3.70 -13.18
C PRO A 309 -3.36 -2.69 -14.10
N LEU A 310 -3.02 -1.53 -13.54
CA LEU A 310 -2.24 -0.50 -14.21
C LEU A 310 -1.34 0.20 -13.19
N ALA A 311 -0.12 0.47 -13.58
CA ALA A 311 0.82 1.32 -12.86
C ALA A 311 1.54 2.25 -13.82
N ALA A 312 2.15 3.29 -13.29
CA ALA A 312 2.98 4.22 -14.03
C ALA A 312 4.19 4.65 -13.21
N ILE A 313 5.28 4.95 -13.88
CA ILE A 313 6.28 5.85 -13.35
C ILE A 313 6.07 7.21 -14.00
N VAL A 314 6.18 8.28 -13.20
CA VAL A 314 6.24 9.67 -13.66
C VAL A 314 7.61 10.19 -13.23
N ALA A 315 8.46 10.55 -14.19
CA ALA A 315 9.83 10.95 -13.94
C ALA A 315 10.09 12.39 -14.38
N ARG A 316 11.13 12.99 -13.83
CA ARG A 316 11.65 14.28 -14.31
C ARG A 316 11.96 14.19 -15.80
N SER A 317 11.68 15.27 -16.54
CA SER A 317 11.85 15.30 -18.00
C SER A 317 13.28 15.10 -18.45
N ASP A 318 14.27 15.51 -17.66
CA ASP A 318 15.70 15.34 -17.94
C ASP A 318 16.20 13.90 -17.73
N LEU A 319 15.39 13.03 -17.12
CA LEU A 319 15.69 11.60 -16.99
C LEU A 319 15.32 10.76 -18.23
N ASP A 320 14.89 11.38 -19.33
CA ASP A 320 14.67 10.70 -20.62
C ASP A 320 16.00 10.36 -21.31
N VAL A 321 16.82 9.52 -20.67
CA VAL A 321 18.23 9.25 -21.04
C VAL A 321 18.46 7.84 -21.61
N ALA A 322 17.43 7.03 -21.75
CA ALA A 322 17.56 5.61 -22.12
C ALA A 322 16.88 5.22 -23.46
N PRO A 323 16.99 6.03 -24.57
CA PRO A 323 16.25 5.73 -25.80
C PRO A 323 16.70 4.41 -26.49
N GLY A 324 17.90 3.94 -26.21
CA GLY A 324 18.43 2.67 -26.73
C GLY A 324 18.24 1.46 -25.83
N LYS A 325 17.48 1.57 -24.74
CA LYS A 325 17.29 0.48 -23.76
C LYS A 325 15.82 0.20 -23.50
N ALA A 326 15.50 -1.05 -23.19
CA ALA A 326 14.17 -1.46 -22.79
C ALA A 326 14.04 -1.35 -21.26
N LEU A 327 13.56 -0.22 -20.75
CA LEU A 327 13.24 -0.04 -19.33
C LEU A 327 12.05 -0.89 -18.93
N GLY A 328 10.97 -0.88 -19.76
CA GLY A 328 9.83 -1.79 -19.71
C GLY A 328 9.96 -2.89 -20.76
N HIS A 329 9.01 -3.08 -21.57
CA HIS A 329 8.79 -4.09 -22.62
C HIS A 329 7.70 -5.08 -22.22
N TYR A 330 6.67 -4.60 -21.56
CA TYR A 330 5.51 -5.42 -21.18
C TYR A 330 4.46 -5.37 -22.29
N THR A 331 3.86 -6.52 -22.58
CA THR A 331 2.85 -6.64 -23.66
C THR A 331 1.69 -5.67 -23.48
N HIS A 332 1.27 -5.43 -22.23
CA HIS A 332 0.11 -4.59 -21.90
C HIS A 332 0.50 -3.22 -21.30
N GLU A 333 1.71 -2.71 -21.53
CA GLU A 333 2.17 -1.45 -20.94
C GLU A 333 1.34 -0.22 -21.31
N LYS A 334 0.74 -0.19 -22.51
CA LYS A 334 -0.16 0.89 -22.98
C LYS A 334 -1.54 0.33 -23.31
N ASN A 335 -2.07 -0.57 -22.46
CA ASN A 335 -3.38 -1.16 -22.70
C ASN A 335 -4.46 -0.07 -22.72
N PRO A 336 -5.20 0.14 -23.84
CA PRO A 336 -6.16 1.21 -23.95
C PRO A 336 -7.33 1.11 -22.98
N VAL A 337 -7.73 -0.10 -22.62
CA VAL A 337 -8.83 -0.34 -21.65
C VAL A 337 -8.41 0.06 -20.25
N ALA A 338 -7.19 -0.32 -19.84
CA ALA A 338 -6.63 0.07 -18.55
C ALA A 338 -6.42 1.60 -18.47
N CYS A 339 -5.96 2.23 -19.56
CA CYS A 339 -5.82 3.68 -19.64
C CYS A 339 -7.17 4.40 -19.56
N ALA A 340 -8.21 3.90 -20.24
CA ALA A 340 -9.56 4.45 -20.13
C ALA A 340 -10.15 4.30 -18.72
N ALA A 341 -9.88 3.19 -18.03
CA ALA A 341 -10.26 3.01 -16.64
C ALA A 341 -9.58 4.05 -15.73
N ALA A 342 -8.29 4.28 -15.93
CA ALA A 342 -7.51 5.23 -15.13
C ALA A 342 -7.95 6.69 -15.36
N LEU A 343 -8.19 7.08 -16.60
CA LEU A 343 -8.74 8.40 -16.93
C LEU A 343 -10.08 8.65 -16.21
N ALA A 344 -11.00 7.69 -16.30
CA ALA A 344 -12.28 7.79 -15.61
C ALA A 344 -12.12 7.82 -14.08
N THR A 345 -11.14 7.10 -13.54
CA THR A 345 -10.83 7.08 -12.11
C THR A 345 -10.34 8.45 -11.63
N ILE A 346 -9.37 9.05 -12.32
CA ILE A 346 -8.85 10.38 -11.99
C ILE A 346 -9.96 11.43 -12.11
N ASP A 347 -10.79 11.32 -13.17
CA ASP A 347 -11.91 12.22 -13.37
C ASP A 347 -12.95 12.15 -12.23
N VAL A 348 -13.27 10.94 -11.74
CA VAL A 348 -14.14 10.76 -10.55
C VAL A 348 -13.50 11.42 -9.31
N ILE A 349 -12.22 11.16 -9.06
CA ILE A 349 -11.52 11.73 -7.88
C ILE A 349 -11.57 13.26 -7.91
N LEU A 350 -11.30 13.88 -9.05
CA LEU A 350 -11.25 15.32 -9.18
C LEU A 350 -12.66 15.96 -9.17
N SER A 351 -13.58 15.41 -9.97
CA SER A 351 -14.91 16.00 -10.13
C SER A 351 -15.82 15.86 -8.92
N GLU A 352 -15.59 14.82 -8.08
CA GLU A 352 -16.37 14.58 -6.86
C GLU A 352 -15.67 15.10 -5.59
N GLY A 353 -14.51 15.78 -5.72
CA GLY A 353 -13.77 16.36 -4.58
C GLY A 353 -13.32 15.31 -3.57
N LEU A 354 -12.91 14.11 -4.05
CA LEU A 354 -12.60 12.99 -3.15
C LEU A 354 -11.31 13.19 -2.35
N VAL A 355 -10.41 14.06 -2.80
CA VAL A 355 -9.20 14.42 -2.06
C VAL A 355 -9.55 15.17 -0.78
N GLU A 356 -10.39 16.20 -0.89
CA GLU A 356 -10.87 17.02 0.21
C GLU A 356 -11.78 16.20 1.14
N ARG A 357 -12.62 15.32 0.58
CA ARG A 357 -13.42 14.36 1.35
C ARG A 357 -12.52 13.45 2.19
N SER A 358 -11.48 12.90 1.60
CA SER A 358 -10.50 12.05 2.31
C SER A 358 -9.83 12.79 3.47
N ALA A 359 -9.41 14.05 3.25
CA ALA A 359 -8.83 14.85 4.32
C ALA A 359 -9.81 15.07 5.48
N ARG A 360 -11.04 15.47 5.18
CA ARG A 360 -12.10 15.76 6.18
C ARG A 360 -12.50 14.51 6.97
N LEU A 361 -12.85 13.42 6.25
CA LEU A 361 -13.29 12.18 6.89
C LEU A 361 -12.16 11.48 7.65
N GLY A 362 -10.92 11.64 7.17
CA GLY A 362 -9.75 11.16 7.89
C GLY A 362 -9.54 11.83 9.24
N LEU A 363 -9.72 13.15 9.32
CA LEU A 363 -9.69 13.89 10.60
C LEU A 363 -10.79 13.40 11.54
N HIS A 364 -12.01 13.25 11.05
CA HIS A 364 -13.13 12.72 11.83
C HIS A 364 -12.84 11.31 12.40
N ALA A 365 -12.29 10.41 11.56
CA ALA A 365 -11.90 9.06 12.01
C ALA A 365 -10.81 9.12 13.10
N MET A 366 -9.79 9.96 12.91
CA MET A 366 -8.69 10.13 13.87
C MET A 366 -9.18 10.68 15.22
N GLU A 367 -10.08 11.66 15.22
CA GLU A 367 -10.70 12.20 16.44
C GLU A 367 -11.42 11.10 17.22
N ARG A 368 -12.27 10.30 16.54
CA ARG A 368 -13.00 9.20 17.19
C ARG A 368 -12.05 8.13 17.73
N LEU A 369 -11.07 7.68 16.94
CA LEU A 369 -10.12 6.65 17.36
C LEU A 369 -9.23 7.13 18.53
N SER A 370 -8.85 8.40 18.54
CA SER A 370 -8.04 8.98 19.63
C SER A 370 -8.77 8.93 20.98
N THR A 371 -10.10 9.00 21.00
CA THR A 371 -10.86 8.88 22.26
C THR A 371 -10.74 7.49 22.89
N LEU A 372 -10.46 6.47 22.07
CA LEU A 372 -10.32 5.08 22.55
C LEU A 372 -9.01 4.82 23.28
N THR A 373 -7.97 5.62 23.03
CA THR A 373 -6.65 5.40 23.64
C THR A 373 -6.66 5.44 25.16
N GLN A 374 -7.56 6.23 25.76
CA GLN A 374 -7.73 6.31 27.23
C GLN A 374 -8.57 5.17 27.81
N ALA A 375 -9.43 4.58 26.99
CA ALA A 375 -10.41 3.58 27.44
C ALA A 375 -9.91 2.14 27.22
N VAL A 376 -8.99 1.91 26.27
CA VAL A 376 -8.54 0.59 25.85
C VAL A 376 -7.03 0.46 26.07
N LYS A 377 -6.65 -0.28 27.09
CA LYS A 377 -5.25 -0.45 27.51
C LYS A 377 -4.31 -1.04 26.44
N TYR A 378 -4.86 -1.74 25.44
CA TYR A 378 -4.09 -2.35 24.36
C TYR A 378 -3.75 -1.38 23.23
N ILE A 379 -4.35 -0.18 23.17
CA ILE A 379 -4.06 0.80 22.14
C ILE A 379 -2.76 1.52 22.48
N GLY A 380 -1.70 1.21 21.75
CA GLY A 380 -0.40 1.85 21.91
C GLY A 380 -0.30 3.18 21.14
N ASP A 381 -0.83 3.21 19.91
CA ASP A 381 -0.80 4.41 19.08
C ASP A 381 -1.96 4.42 18.08
N VAL A 382 -2.43 5.62 17.71
CA VAL A 382 -3.40 5.86 16.67
C VAL A 382 -2.83 6.89 15.71
N ARG A 383 -2.70 6.53 14.43
CA ARG A 383 -2.08 7.40 13.44
C ARG A 383 -2.73 7.29 12.08
N GLY A 384 -2.65 8.37 11.29
CA GLY A 384 -3.27 8.43 9.98
C GLY A 384 -3.05 9.72 9.23
N ARG A 385 -3.35 9.67 7.92
CA ARG A 385 -3.44 10.80 7.01
C ARG A 385 -4.57 10.54 6.03
N GLY A 386 -5.57 11.42 5.99
CA GLY A 386 -6.75 11.18 5.16
C GLY A 386 -7.42 9.84 5.48
N LEU A 387 -7.89 9.13 4.48
CA LEU A 387 -8.50 7.80 4.62
C LEU A 387 -7.46 6.66 4.58
N LEU A 388 -6.28 6.90 5.09
CA LEU A 388 -5.26 5.94 5.49
C LEU A 388 -5.00 6.13 6.97
N PHE A 389 -5.55 5.27 7.82
CA PHE A 389 -5.42 5.37 9.27
C PHE A 389 -5.40 3.99 9.93
N GLY A 390 -5.00 3.94 11.19
CA GLY A 390 -4.97 2.68 11.91
C GLY A 390 -4.57 2.78 13.36
N VAL A 391 -4.57 1.62 14.02
CA VAL A 391 -4.36 1.46 15.46
C VAL A 391 -3.26 0.43 15.69
N ASP A 392 -2.21 0.80 16.40
CA ASP A 392 -1.15 -0.10 16.83
C ASP A 392 -1.51 -0.69 18.20
N LEU A 393 -1.55 -2.02 18.30
CA LEU A 393 -1.91 -2.70 19.54
C LEU A 393 -0.69 -3.24 20.24
N VAL A 394 -0.62 -3.02 21.56
CA VAL A 394 0.49 -3.42 22.41
C VAL A 394 0.00 -4.12 23.68
N LEU A 395 0.79 -5.07 24.18
CA LEU A 395 0.56 -5.72 25.47
C LEU A 395 0.98 -4.82 26.64
N ASP A 396 2.02 -4.00 26.43
CA ASP A 396 2.48 -2.97 27.37
C ASP A 396 3.01 -1.76 26.61
N HIS A 397 2.89 -0.58 27.22
CA HIS A 397 3.23 0.70 26.58
C HIS A 397 4.73 1.02 26.60
N ASP A 398 5.49 0.46 27.53
CA ASP A 398 6.93 0.77 27.67
C ASP A 398 7.75 -0.04 26.65
N ALA A 399 7.61 -1.36 26.64
CA ALA A 399 8.28 -2.25 25.70
C ALA A 399 7.62 -2.27 24.32
N LYS A 400 6.35 -1.77 24.21
CA LYS A 400 5.56 -1.77 22.98
C LYS A 400 5.46 -3.16 22.34
N THR A 401 5.37 -4.20 23.19
CA THR A 401 5.25 -5.58 22.73
C THR A 401 3.99 -5.75 21.89
N PRO A 402 4.05 -6.26 20.64
CA PRO A 402 2.88 -6.41 19.77
C PRO A 402 1.80 -7.30 20.39
N ALA A 403 0.55 -6.83 20.41
CA ALA A 403 -0.62 -7.57 20.89
C ALA A 403 -1.26 -8.37 19.74
N ILE A 404 -0.59 -9.44 19.31
CA ILE A 404 -0.92 -10.20 18.08
C ILE A 404 -2.26 -10.92 18.19
N ASP A 405 -2.51 -11.62 19.29
CA ASP A 405 -3.76 -12.37 19.51
C ASP A 405 -4.95 -11.41 19.64
N GLU A 406 -4.76 -10.29 20.33
CA GLU A 406 -5.76 -9.25 20.48
C GLU A 406 -6.13 -8.60 19.14
N ALA A 407 -5.14 -8.38 18.27
CA ALA A 407 -5.38 -7.84 16.93
C ALA A 407 -6.23 -8.80 16.08
N ASP A 408 -5.90 -10.09 16.09
CA ASP A 408 -6.70 -11.11 15.40
C ASP A 408 -8.12 -11.21 15.97
N ARG A 409 -8.27 -11.21 17.30
CA ARG A 409 -9.58 -11.22 17.96
C ARG A 409 -10.45 -10.03 17.53
N ILE A 410 -9.88 -8.82 17.50
CA ILE A 410 -10.59 -7.61 17.06
C ILE A 410 -10.97 -7.73 15.59
N MET A 411 -10.05 -8.16 14.73
CA MET A 411 -10.32 -8.30 13.30
C MET A 411 -11.49 -9.25 13.04
N TYR A 412 -11.51 -10.43 13.69
CA TYR A 412 -12.60 -11.39 13.51
C TYR A 412 -13.90 -10.97 14.19
N ALA A 413 -13.83 -10.26 15.32
CA ALA A 413 -15.03 -9.67 15.94
C ALA A 413 -15.64 -8.57 15.04
N CYS A 414 -14.82 -7.75 14.41
CA CYS A 414 -15.28 -6.75 13.43
C CYS A 414 -15.88 -7.43 12.19
N LEU A 415 -15.23 -8.47 11.66
CA LEU A 415 -15.73 -9.22 10.50
C LEU A 415 -17.09 -9.89 10.80
N GLU A 416 -17.30 -10.41 12.00
CA GLU A 416 -18.58 -10.95 12.46
C GLU A 416 -19.69 -9.89 12.48
N MET A 417 -19.33 -8.64 12.76
CA MET A 417 -20.24 -7.48 12.74
C MET A 417 -20.34 -6.78 11.37
N GLY A 418 -19.64 -7.31 10.32
CA GLY A 418 -19.73 -6.81 8.97
C GLY A 418 -18.69 -5.74 8.60
N LEU A 419 -17.53 -5.71 9.24
CA LEU A 419 -16.41 -4.84 8.88
C LEU A 419 -15.13 -5.66 8.61
N SER A 420 -14.55 -5.49 7.42
CA SER A 420 -13.29 -6.10 6.99
C SER A 420 -12.17 -5.04 6.92
N PHE A 421 -10.99 -5.35 7.42
CA PHE A 421 -9.77 -4.57 7.29
C PHE A 421 -8.54 -5.49 7.38
N LYS A 422 -7.33 -4.94 7.25
CA LYS A 422 -6.09 -5.71 7.31
C LYS A 422 -5.42 -5.55 8.68
N VAL A 423 -4.90 -6.65 9.23
CA VAL A 423 -3.86 -6.61 10.26
C VAL A 423 -2.51 -6.65 9.58
N SER A 424 -1.61 -5.76 9.95
CA SER A 424 -0.24 -5.64 9.43
C SER A 424 0.76 -5.75 10.57
N HIS A 425 1.97 -6.26 10.28
CA HIS A 425 3.04 -6.41 11.28
C HIS A 425 2.57 -7.07 12.60
N GLY A 426 1.63 -7.98 12.48
CA GLY A 426 1.08 -8.78 13.58
C GLY A 426 0.08 -8.07 14.48
N SER A 427 0.17 -6.76 14.69
CA SER A 427 -0.67 -6.05 15.68
C SER A 427 -1.22 -4.70 15.23
N PHE A 428 -0.94 -4.28 14.00
CA PHE A 428 -1.41 -3.00 13.48
C PHE A 428 -2.69 -3.19 12.66
N LEU A 429 -3.79 -2.56 13.08
CA LEU A 429 -5.06 -2.55 12.36
C LEU A 429 -5.00 -1.45 11.29
N THR A 430 -4.85 -1.84 10.03
CA THR A 430 -4.78 -0.90 8.89
C THR A 430 -6.15 -0.75 8.26
N LEU A 431 -6.66 0.49 8.21
CA LEU A 431 -7.98 0.83 7.68
C LEU A 431 -7.83 1.78 6.49
N THR A 432 -8.30 1.32 5.32
CA THR A 432 -8.20 2.06 4.06
C THR A 432 -9.52 1.99 3.27
N PRO A 433 -10.63 2.59 3.77
CA PRO A 433 -11.90 2.59 3.04
C PRO A 433 -11.77 3.31 1.68
N PRO A 434 -12.66 3.07 0.71
CA PRO A 434 -12.68 3.85 -0.53
C PRO A 434 -12.92 5.33 -0.24
N LEU A 435 -12.44 6.21 -1.14
CA LEU A 435 -12.61 7.67 -0.99
C LEU A 435 -14.06 8.11 -1.17
N THR A 436 -14.87 7.27 -1.80
CA THR A 436 -16.30 7.47 -2.01
C THR A 436 -17.15 7.24 -0.75
N ILE A 437 -16.57 6.67 0.31
CA ILE A 437 -17.30 6.36 1.54
C ILE A 437 -18.07 7.56 2.07
N GLU A 438 -19.32 7.33 2.47
CA GLU A 438 -20.13 8.34 3.14
C GLU A 438 -19.83 8.39 4.64
N GLU A 439 -20.05 9.56 5.27
CA GLU A 439 -19.75 9.77 6.68
C GLU A 439 -20.53 8.80 7.60
N ALA A 440 -21.79 8.50 7.26
CA ALA A 440 -22.61 7.54 8.00
C ALA A 440 -22.07 6.10 7.92
N GLU A 441 -21.45 5.70 6.78
CA GLU A 441 -20.82 4.40 6.61
C GLU A 441 -19.52 4.32 7.42
N LEU A 442 -18.72 5.39 7.38
CA LEU A 442 -17.53 5.52 8.21
C LEU A 442 -17.87 5.44 9.70
N ASP A 443 -18.90 6.16 10.14
CA ASP A 443 -19.36 6.13 11.53
C ASP A 443 -19.86 4.74 11.95
N SER A 444 -20.54 4.05 11.05
CA SER A 444 -20.97 2.67 11.29
C SER A 444 -19.78 1.74 11.48
N ALA A 445 -18.76 1.85 10.63
CA ALA A 445 -17.54 1.05 10.73
C ALA A 445 -16.75 1.36 12.02
N LEU A 446 -16.58 2.64 12.37
CA LEU A 446 -15.93 3.04 13.62
C LEU A 446 -16.69 2.55 14.86
N THR A 447 -18.03 2.56 14.81
CA THR A 447 -18.88 1.99 15.89
C THR A 447 -18.70 0.48 16.04
N ILE A 448 -18.55 -0.25 14.93
CA ILE A 448 -18.22 -1.69 14.96
C ILE A 448 -16.86 -1.90 15.63
N LEU A 449 -15.87 -1.14 15.26
CA LEU A 449 -14.51 -1.22 15.83
C LEU A 449 -14.52 -0.90 17.34
N GLU A 450 -15.23 0.15 17.75
CA GLU A 450 -15.40 0.50 19.18
C GLU A 450 -16.05 -0.63 19.99
N LYS A 451 -17.07 -1.29 19.43
CA LYS A 451 -17.72 -2.45 20.06
C LYS A 451 -16.76 -3.63 20.19
N ALA A 452 -15.97 -3.91 19.15
CA ALA A 452 -14.96 -4.97 19.18
C ALA A 452 -13.92 -4.73 20.28
N PHE A 453 -13.44 -3.51 20.44
CA PHE A 453 -12.54 -3.13 21.54
C PHE A 453 -13.16 -3.32 22.93
N LYS A 454 -14.45 -2.96 23.09
CA LYS A 454 -15.15 -3.16 24.37
C LYS A 454 -15.26 -4.64 24.75
N CYS A 455 -15.45 -5.53 23.76
CA CYS A 455 -15.48 -6.97 24.00
C CYS A 455 -14.14 -7.54 24.51
N LEU A 456 -13.00 -6.92 24.14
CA LEU A 456 -11.69 -7.30 24.69
C LEU A 456 -11.53 -6.96 26.18
N LEU A 457 -12.20 -5.93 26.67
CA LEU A 457 -12.08 -5.49 28.08
C LEU A 457 -12.90 -6.34 29.05
N THR A 458 -13.83 -7.13 28.54
CA THR A 458 -14.74 -7.97 29.36
C THR A 458 -14.31 -9.43 29.46
N THR A 459 -13.23 -9.81 28.80
CA THR A 459 -12.61 -11.15 28.86
C THR A 459 -11.21 -11.07 29.45
#